data_332ccb9d676b5e6598fe16986d5038eb
#
_entry.id   332ccb9d676b5e6598fe16986d5038eb
#
_cell.length_a   1.000
_cell.length_b   1.000
_cell.length_c   1.000
_cell.angle_alpha   90.00
_cell.angle_beta   90.00
_cell.angle_gamma   90.00
#
_symmetry.space_group_name_H-M   'P 1'
#
loop_
_entity.id
_entity.type
_entity.pdbx_description
1 polymer ?
#
loop_
_entity_poly.entity_id
_entity_poly.type
_entity_poly.pdbx_seq_one_letter_code
_entity_poly.pdbx_strand_id
1 'polypeptide(L)'
;MEIKEELENVENTCECHNHENHCDCHKDACAGECACHEEDNKLYEEIGRLTAENTALAEKIKLAQAELVNYRRRKDEETANMLKYANQDLIMELILVVDNFERAIKLDDNVLTDELSKFLAGFKMMYANLTEILKKFGVEEISRQGEKFDPAQEQALLVDTVEELEDDVVIEVLLKGYKLKDRVIRPASVKINQK
;
A
#
# COMPACT_ATOMS: atom_id res chain seq x y z
N MET A 1 37.00 9.24 -2.24
CA MET A 1 38.07 8.29 -2.67
C MET A 1 39.45 8.92 -2.60
N GLU A 2 39.56 10.21 -2.25
CA GLU A 2 40.82 10.97 -2.20
C GLU A 2 41.49 11.04 -0.82
N ILE A 3 40.84 10.60 0.25
CA ILE A 3 41.40 10.68 1.62
C ILE A 3 42.27 9.46 1.99
N LYS A 4 42.24 8.39 1.19
CA LYS A 4 43.03 7.20 1.45
C LYS A 4 44.49 7.26 0.92
N GLU A 5 44.75 8.10 -0.06
CA GLU A 5 46.07 8.23 -0.66
C GLU A 5 47.03 9.17 0.11
N GLU A 6 46.50 10.08 0.96
CA GLU A 6 47.32 10.97 1.74
C GLU A 6 47.90 10.35 3.06
N LEU A 7 47.32 9.22 3.51
CA LEU A 7 47.75 8.55 4.74
C LEU A 7 48.90 7.53 4.56
N GLU A 8 49.20 7.13 3.31
CA GLU A 8 50.30 6.17 3.05
C GLU A 8 51.72 6.80 2.96
N ASN A 9 51.81 8.13 3.03
CA ASN A 9 53.08 8.83 2.83
C ASN A 9 53.68 9.45 4.10
N VAL A 10 53.18 9.07 5.29
CA VAL A 10 53.76 9.45 6.58
C VAL A 10 54.53 8.26 7.14
N GLU A 11 55.39 7.66 6.30
CA GLU A 11 56.44 6.77 6.76
C GLU A 11 57.71 7.57 7.01
N ASN A 12 58.07 7.65 8.29
CA ASN A 12 59.46 7.81 8.76
C ASN A 12 60.21 9.11 8.45
N THR A 13 59.78 10.21 9.05
CA THR A 13 60.78 11.23 9.41
C THR A 13 60.57 11.66 10.86
N CYS A 14 61.25 10.99 11.76
CA CYS A 14 61.42 11.48 13.11
C CYS A 14 62.41 12.67 13.07
N GLU A 15 61.89 13.84 12.67
CA GLU A 15 62.60 15.11 12.84
C GLU A 15 62.36 15.63 14.25
N CYS A 16 63.21 15.20 15.18
CA CYS A 16 63.31 15.82 16.49
C CYS A 16 63.91 17.22 16.32
N HIS A 17 63.01 18.24 16.07
CA HIS A 17 63.43 19.63 16.10
C HIS A 17 63.51 20.11 17.55
N ASN A 18 64.74 20.17 18.02
CA ASN A 18 65.37 21.12 18.91
C ASN A 18 64.49 21.80 19.98
N HIS A 19 64.32 21.17 21.13
CA HIS A 19 64.28 21.87 22.43
C HIS A 19 65.14 21.15 23.42
N GLU A 20 65.88 21.91 24.20
CA GLU A 20 66.98 21.70 25.09
C GLU A 20 67.05 20.47 26.06
N ASN A 21 66.43 19.36 25.70
CA ASN A 21 66.63 18.04 26.28
C ASN A 21 66.72 17.02 25.14
N HIS A 22 67.97 16.86 24.69
CA HIS A 22 68.36 16.02 23.59
C HIS A 22 68.06 14.55 23.86
N CYS A 23 67.14 13.98 23.19
CA CYS A 23 66.95 12.54 23.05
C CYS A 23 67.56 12.11 21.70
N ASP A 24 68.84 11.77 21.68
CA ASP A 24 69.48 11.12 20.55
C ASP A 24 68.95 9.68 20.44
N CYS A 25 67.84 9.50 19.81
CA CYS A 25 67.29 8.19 19.51
C CYS A 25 68.01 7.55 18.32
N HIS A 26 69.24 7.07 18.55
CA HIS A 26 69.84 6.05 17.71
C HIS A 26 69.03 4.74 17.89
N LYS A 27 68.62 4.11 16.79
CA LYS A 27 67.75 2.96 16.68
C LYS A 27 68.05 1.72 17.54
N ASP A 28 69.16 1.72 18.25
CA ASP A 28 69.63 0.53 18.96
C ASP A 28 69.84 0.71 20.49
N ALA A 29 69.37 1.82 21.07
CA ALA A 29 69.67 2.09 22.50
C ALA A 29 68.48 2.55 23.37
N CYS A 30 67.29 2.69 22.88
CA CYS A 30 66.12 3.03 23.70
C CYS A 30 65.43 1.76 24.18
N ALA A 31 65.92 1.15 25.25
CA ALA A 31 65.20 0.10 26.01
C ALA A 31 64.26 0.72 27.09
N GLY A 32 63.77 1.92 26.89
CA GLY A 32 62.87 2.63 27.80
C GLY A 32 61.82 3.40 27.03
N GLU A 33 60.54 3.27 27.46
CA GLU A 33 59.37 3.95 26.91
C GLU A 33 59.62 5.47 26.89
N CYS A 34 59.81 6.07 25.69
CA CYS A 34 59.85 7.50 25.50
C CYS A 34 58.45 8.07 25.64
N ALA A 35 58.24 9.06 26.51
CA ALA A 35 56.95 9.71 26.76
C ALA A 35 56.29 10.28 25.49
N CYS A 36 57.06 10.66 24.47
CA CYS A 36 56.58 11.10 23.16
C CYS A 36 55.88 9.97 22.37
N HIS A 37 56.31 8.70 22.51
CA HIS A 37 55.67 7.56 21.87
C HIS A 37 54.34 7.18 22.53
N GLU A 38 54.19 7.45 23.84
CA GLU A 38 52.92 7.20 24.54
C GLU A 38 51.83 8.19 24.17
N GLU A 39 52.20 9.46 23.94
CA GLU A 39 51.22 10.48 23.48
C GLU A 39 50.76 10.24 22.06
N ASP A 40 51.69 9.90 21.16
CA ASP A 40 51.35 9.53 19.78
C ASP A 40 50.47 8.28 19.71
N ASN A 41 50.77 7.24 20.48
CA ASN A 41 49.95 6.04 20.54
C ASN A 41 48.53 6.32 21.03
N LYS A 42 48.35 7.14 22.06
CA LYS A 42 47.03 7.55 22.55
C LYS A 42 46.25 8.33 21.49
N LEU A 43 46.90 9.18 20.73
CA LEU A 43 46.29 9.94 19.65
C LEU A 43 45.83 9.00 18.50
N TYR A 44 46.66 8.03 18.12
CA TYR A 44 46.29 7.03 17.11
C TYR A 44 45.14 6.15 17.56
N GLU A 45 45.11 5.73 18.83
CA GLU A 45 43.97 4.99 19.40
C GLU A 45 42.68 5.82 19.37
N GLU A 46 42.73 7.10 19.72
CA GLU A 46 41.59 8.00 19.69
C GLU A 46 41.10 8.26 18.26
N ILE A 47 42.02 8.46 17.29
CA ILE A 47 41.67 8.56 15.86
C ILE A 47 41.00 7.26 15.38
N GLY A 48 41.55 6.12 15.76
CA GLY A 48 40.97 4.80 15.45
C GLY A 48 39.57 4.66 16.02
N ARG A 49 39.33 5.07 17.26
CA ARG A 49 38.02 5.06 17.89
C ARG A 49 37.03 5.97 17.17
N LEU A 50 37.41 7.22 16.92
CA LEU A 50 36.59 8.21 16.26
C LEU A 50 36.27 7.84 14.81
N THR A 51 37.22 7.25 14.09
CA THR A 51 36.95 6.74 12.73
C THR A 51 35.99 5.56 12.73
N ALA A 52 36.10 4.63 13.69
CA ALA A 52 35.17 3.53 13.87
C ALA A 52 33.74 4.03 14.24
N GLU A 53 33.65 5.02 15.13
CA GLU A 53 32.38 5.66 15.47
C GLU A 53 31.77 6.37 14.26
N ASN A 54 32.55 7.10 13.48
CA ASN A 54 32.05 7.76 12.26
C ASN A 54 31.57 6.77 11.21
N THR A 55 32.27 5.65 11.00
CA THR A 55 31.83 4.61 10.07
C THR A 55 30.50 3.97 10.55
N ALA A 56 30.41 3.65 11.83
CA ALA A 56 29.19 3.09 12.41
C ALA A 56 27.99 4.06 12.35
N LEU A 57 28.24 5.36 12.58
CA LEU A 57 27.21 6.39 12.43
C LEU A 57 26.78 6.56 10.96
N ALA A 58 27.72 6.55 10.03
CA ALA A 58 27.43 6.61 8.59
C ALA A 58 26.59 5.42 8.12
N GLU A 59 26.87 4.22 8.62
CA GLU A 59 26.06 3.02 8.34
C GLU A 59 24.64 3.15 8.91
N LYS A 60 24.50 3.60 10.16
CA LYS A 60 23.18 3.86 10.78
C LYS A 60 22.39 4.90 10.00
N ILE A 61 23.03 5.97 9.53
CA ILE A 61 22.36 6.99 8.70
C ILE A 61 21.87 6.39 7.38
N LYS A 62 22.70 5.59 6.70
CA LYS A 62 22.30 4.92 5.45
C LYS A 62 21.10 4.00 5.66
N LEU A 63 21.11 3.22 6.74
CA LEU A 63 20.02 2.32 7.09
C LEU A 63 18.73 3.10 7.39
N ALA A 64 18.80 4.15 8.20
CA ALA A 64 17.66 5.01 8.51
C ALA A 64 17.12 5.71 7.28
N GLN A 65 17.98 6.15 6.35
CA GLN A 65 17.54 6.73 5.08
C GLN A 65 16.79 5.72 4.20
N ALA A 66 17.29 4.48 4.11
CA ALA A 66 16.63 3.41 3.38
C ALA A 66 15.25 3.07 3.97
N GLU A 67 15.17 2.98 5.30
CA GLU A 67 13.89 2.76 6.00
C GLU A 67 12.90 3.91 5.77
N LEU A 68 13.38 5.15 5.77
CA LEU A 68 12.54 6.33 5.54
C LEU A 68 11.99 6.36 4.11
N VAL A 69 12.79 5.99 3.11
CA VAL A 69 12.33 5.86 1.72
C VAL A 69 11.26 4.78 1.60
N ASN A 70 11.47 3.61 2.20
CA ASN A 70 10.51 2.51 2.20
C ASN A 70 9.21 2.90 2.94
N TYR A 71 9.33 3.60 4.07
CA TYR A 71 8.18 4.12 4.82
C TYR A 71 7.36 5.11 3.99
N ARG A 72 8.02 6.07 3.32
CA ARG A 72 7.33 7.03 2.44
C ARG A 72 6.57 6.32 1.33
N ARG A 73 7.23 5.43 0.60
CA ARG A 73 6.58 4.66 -0.47
C ARG A 73 5.33 3.93 0.02
N ARG A 74 5.44 3.21 1.16
CA ARG A 74 4.29 2.52 1.75
C ARG A 74 3.17 3.49 2.15
N LYS A 75 3.52 4.65 2.72
CA LYS A 75 2.53 5.68 3.10
C LYS A 75 1.84 6.31 1.90
N ASP A 76 2.55 6.55 0.83
CA ASP A 76 1.97 7.06 -0.41
C ASP A 76 0.99 6.05 -1.02
N GLU A 77 1.33 4.76 -1.04
CA GLU A 77 0.46 3.68 -1.48
C GLU A 77 -0.79 3.56 -0.59
N GLU A 78 -0.65 3.59 0.74
CA GLU A 78 -1.76 3.58 1.69
C GLU A 78 -2.69 4.79 1.47
N THR A 79 -2.13 5.99 1.31
CA THR A 79 -2.90 7.22 1.09
C THR A 79 -3.65 7.18 -0.25
N ALA A 80 -2.99 6.72 -1.31
CA ALA A 80 -3.62 6.55 -2.61
C ALA A 80 -4.81 5.56 -2.54
N ASN A 81 -4.65 4.46 -1.81
CA ASN A 81 -5.71 3.49 -1.59
C ASN A 81 -6.86 4.06 -0.74
N MET A 82 -6.57 4.81 0.33
CA MET A 82 -7.60 5.49 1.12
C MET A 82 -8.41 6.47 0.27
N LEU A 83 -7.75 7.29 -0.55
CA LEU A 83 -8.44 8.23 -1.45
C LEU A 83 -9.24 7.51 -2.53
N LYS A 84 -8.74 6.37 -3.02
CA LYS A 84 -9.42 5.56 -4.03
C LYS A 84 -10.78 5.05 -3.55
N TYR A 85 -10.89 4.70 -2.26
CA TYR A 85 -12.08 4.11 -1.65
C TYR A 85 -12.75 5.00 -0.61
N ALA A 86 -12.39 6.29 -0.52
CA ALA A 86 -12.93 7.22 0.46
C ALA A 86 -14.46 7.33 0.44
N ASN A 87 -15.07 7.14 -0.72
CA ASN A 87 -16.52 7.24 -0.90
C ASN A 87 -17.26 5.89 -0.74
N GLN A 88 -16.55 4.82 -0.34
CA GLN A 88 -17.13 3.47 -0.27
C GLN A 88 -18.36 3.42 0.63
N ASP A 89 -18.26 4.01 1.83
CA ASP A 89 -19.33 3.96 2.83
C ASP A 89 -20.56 4.74 2.37
N LEU A 90 -20.35 5.92 1.78
CA LEU A 90 -21.43 6.71 1.18
C LEU A 90 -22.12 5.95 0.05
N ILE A 91 -21.36 5.30 -0.82
CA ILE A 91 -21.90 4.50 -1.93
C ILE A 91 -22.70 3.32 -1.39
N MET A 92 -22.25 2.68 -0.31
CA MET A 92 -22.95 1.55 0.32
C MET A 92 -24.36 1.95 0.79
N GLU A 93 -24.49 3.12 1.43
CA GLU A 93 -25.78 3.66 1.83
C GLU A 93 -26.67 4.05 0.63
N LEU A 94 -26.06 4.63 -0.41
CA LEU A 94 -26.81 4.96 -1.64
C LEU A 94 -27.34 3.73 -2.36
N ILE A 95 -26.62 2.60 -2.33
CA ILE A 95 -27.06 1.34 -2.93
C ILE A 95 -28.39 0.87 -2.31
N LEU A 96 -28.61 1.08 -1.01
CA LEU A 96 -29.88 0.75 -0.37
C LEU A 96 -31.06 1.55 -0.96
N VAL A 97 -30.80 2.81 -1.32
CA VAL A 97 -31.80 3.66 -1.98
C VAL A 97 -32.07 3.16 -3.40
N VAL A 98 -31.02 2.78 -4.13
CA VAL A 98 -31.13 2.17 -5.49
C VAL A 98 -31.98 0.90 -5.46
N ASP A 99 -31.75 0.01 -4.48
CA ASP A 99 -32.56 -1.22 -4.32
C ASP A 99 -34.05 -0.92 -4.07
N ASN A 100 -34.35 0.13 -3.29
CA ASN A 100 -35.73 0.54 -3.06
C ASN A 100 -36.40 1.07 -4.34
N PHE A 101 -35.65 1.84 -5.16
CA PHE A 101 -36.14 2.27 -6.47
C PHE A 101 -36.37 1.09 -7.39
N GLU A 102 -35.49 0.11 -7.47
CA GLU A 102 -35.65 -1.10 -8.27
C GLU A 102 -36.92 -1.89 -7.84
N ARG A 103 -37.08 -2.03 -6.52
CA ARG A 103 -38.26 -2.71 -5.97
C ARG A 103 -39.54 -1.98 -6.34
N ALA A 104 -39.57 -0.65 -6.24
CA ALA A 104 -40.70 0.16 -6.61
C ALA A 104 -41.04 0.06 -8.11
N ILE A 105 -40.02 0.00 -8.97
CA ILE A 105 -40.17 -0.14 -10.42
C ILE A 105 -40.69 -1.54 -10.79
N LYS A 106 -40.23 -2.60 -10.11
CA LYS A 106 -40.66 -3.99 -10.35
C LYS A 106 -42.13 -4.25 -9.95
N LEU A 107 -42.67 -3.49 -8.99
CA LEU A 107 -44.07 -3.61 -8.58
C LEU A 107 -45.04 -3.10 -9.65
N ASP A 108 -44.56 -2.42 -10.67
CA ASP A 108 -45.32 -1.69 -11.67
C ASP A 108 -45.89 -2.53 -12.84
N ASP A 109 -45.36 -3.71 -13.07
CA ASP A 109 -45.66 -4.44 -14.33
C ASP A 109 -47.07 -5.04 -14.41
N ASN A 110 -47.94 -4.90 -13.40
CA ASN A 110 -49.16 -5.68 -13.36
C ASN A 110 -50.51 -4.93 -13.40
N VAL A 111 -50.62 -3.65 -13.00
CA VAL A 111 -51.97 -2.98 -13.03
C VAL A 111 -51.81 -1.44 -12.96
N LEU A 112 -51.66 -0.71 -14.06
CA LEU A 112 -51.56 0.73 -13.98
C LEU A 112 -52.58 1.50 -14.80
N THR A 113 -53.19 2.49 -14.15
CA THR A 113 -53.89 3.59 -14.79
C THR A 113 -52.90 4.53 -15.48
N ASP A 114 -53.31 5.19 -16.54
CA ASP A 114 -52.50 6.05 -17.42
C ASP A 114 -51.75 7.19 -16.68
N GLU A 115 -52.29 7.65 -15.56
CA GLU A 115 -51.67 8.69 -14.72
C GLU A 115 -50.53 8.14 -13.88
N LEU A 116 -50.65 6.92 -13.36
CA LEU A 116 -49.62 6.27 -12.55
C LEU A 116 -48.43 5.85 -13.42
N SER A 117 -48.67 5.48 -14.69
CA SER A 117 -47.63 5.15 -15.65
C SER A 117 -46.70 6.35 -15.96
N LYS A 118 -47.25 7.57 -16.06
CA LYS A 118 -46.46 8.82 -16.23
C LYS A 118 -45.62 9.14 -15.01
N PHE A 119 -46.14 8.93 -13.80
CA PHE A 119 -45.42 9.12 -12.55
C PHE A 119 -44.23 8.16 -12.47
N LEU A 120 -44.43 6.90 -12.79
CA LEU A 120 -43.39 5.87 -12.80
C LEU A 120 -42.31 6.09 -13.88
N ALA A 121 -42.70 6.65 -15.02
CA ALA A 121 -41.73 7.08 -16.03
C ALA A 121 -40.71 8.10 -15.43
N GLY A 122 -41.19 9.03 -14.61
CA GLY A 122 -40.33 9.96 -13.86
C GLY A 122 -39.40 9.25 -12.91
N PHE A 123 -39.86 8.24 -12.17
CA PHE A 123 -38.99 7.42 -11.28
C PHE A 123 -37.94 6.63 -12.07
N LYS A 124 -38.32 6.02 -13.19
CA LYS A 124 -37.36 5.31 -14.08
C LYS A 124 -36.29 6.26 -14.60
N MET A 125 -36.61 7.50 -14.92
CA MET A 125 -35.61 8.52 -15.31
C MET A 125 -34.69 8.90 -14.15
N MET A 126 -35.21 9.09 -12.94
CA MET A 126 -34.41 9.37 -11.75
C MET A 126 -33.46 8.21 -11.42
N TYR A 127 -33.94 6.99 -11.48
CA TYR A 127 -33.13 5.77 -11.31
C TYR A 127 -32.03 5.68 -12.36
N ALA A 128 -32.34 5.91 -13.64
CA ALA A 128 -31.34 5.91 -14.71
C ALA A 128 -30.25 6.97 -14.50
N ASN A 129 -30.63 8.19 -14.10
CA ASN A 129 -29.68 9.25 -13.78
C ASN A 129 -28.80 8.87 -12.58
N LEU A 130 -29.37 8.28 -11.53
CA LEU A 130 -28.62 7.86 -10.34
C LEU A 130 -27.60 6.78 -10.68
N THR A 131 -28.01 5.77 -11.44
CA THR A 131 -27.12 4.70 -11.89
C THR A 131 -26.01 5.22 -12.80
N GLU A 132 -26.30 6.20 -13.67
CA GLU A 132 -25.26 6.85 -14.50
C GLU A 132 -24.27 7.63 -13.65
N ILE A 133 -24.72 8.33 -12.62
CA ILE A 133 -23.85 9.02 -11.67
C ILE A 133 -22.94 8.01 -10.97
N LEU A 134 -23.49 6.92 -10.43
CA LEU A 134 -22.70 5.88 -9.78
C LEU A 134 -21.64 5.29 -10.71
N LYS A 135 -21.98 5.04 -11.98
CA LYS A 135 -20.98 4.61 -12.99
C LYS A 135 -19.85 5.61 -13.21
N LYS A 136 -20.14 6.92 -13.21
CA LYS A 136 -19.09 7.98 -13.30
C LYS A 136 -18.12 7.95 -12.13
N PHE A 137 -18.56 7.53 -10.95
CA PHE A 137 -17.72 7.34 -9.78
C PHE A 137 -17.02 5.97 -9.74
N GLY A 138 -17.20 5.16 -10.78
CA GLY A 138 -16.55 3.84 -10.91
C GLY A 138 -17.26 2.73 -10.17
N VAL A 139 -18.56 2.88 -9.90
CA VAL A 139 -19.42 1.81 -9.40
C VAL A 139 -19.96 1.02 -10.58
N GLU A 140 -19.76 -0.29 -10.57
CA GLU A 140 -20.28 -1.22 -11.57
C GLU A 140 -21.22 -2.22 -10.91
N GLU A 141 -22.31 -2.52 -11.62
CA GLU A 141 -23.31 -3.50 -11.21
C GLU A 141 -22.82 -4.92 -11.50
N ILE A 142 -23.01 -5.82 -10.57
CA ILE A 142 -22.78 -7.27 -10.72
C ILE A 142 -24.15 -7.93 -10.86
N SER A 143 -24.48 -8.37 -12.08
CA SER A 143 -25.73 -9.07 -12.41
C SER A 143 -25.43 -10.07 -13.53
N ARG A 144 -25.13 -11.33 -13.15
CA ARG A 144 -24.62 -12.37 -14.06
C ARG A 144 -25.62 -13.53 -14.17
N GLN A 145 -26.85 -13.22 -14.47
CA GLN A 145 -27.88 -14.25 -14.67
C GLN A 145 -27.55 -15.14 -15.88
N GLY A 146 -27.64 -16.46 -15.71
CA GLY A 146 -27.31 -17.44 -16.75
C GLY A 146 -25.82 -17.73 -16.91
N GLU A 147 -24.94 -17.11 -16.13
CA GLU A 147 -23.52 -17.40 -16.11
C GLU A 147 -23.17 -18.33 -14.94
N LYS A 148 -21.95 -18.86 -14.96
CA LYS A 148 -21.42 -19.68 -13.89
C LYS A 148 -21.15 -18.85 -12.64
N PHE A 149 -21.55 -19.36 -11.49
CA PHE A 149 -21.39 -18.72 -10.18
C PHE A 149 -19.92 -18.41 -9.86
N ASP A 150 -19.66 -17.18 -9.41
CA ASP A 150 -18.33 -16.73 -8.97
C ASP A 150 -18.37 -16.33 -7.49
N PRO A 151 -17.78 -17.15 -6.59
CA PRO A 151 -17.79 -16.87 -5.15
C PRO A 151 -17.10 -15.57 -4.76
N ALA A 152 -16.25 -14.98 -5.63
CA ALA A 152 -15.56 -13.74 -5.35
C ALA A 152 -16.47 -12.51 -5.49
N GLN A 153 -17.53 -12.62 -6.29
CA GLN A 153 -18.43 -11.50 -6.62
C GLN A 153 -19.89 -11.76 -6.23
N GLU A 154 -20.25 -13.00 -5.97
CA GLU A 154 -21.61 -13.45 -5.77
C GLU A 154 -21.74 -14.27 -4.49
N GLN A 155 -22.95 -14.25 -3.90
CA GLN A 155 -23.31 -15.03 -2.74
C GLN A 155 -24.58 -15.84 -3.05
N ALA A 156 -24.49 -17.15 -3.07
CA ALA A 156 -25.64 -18.02 -3.21
C ALA A 156 -26.48 -17.98 -1.92
N LEU A 157 -27.71 -17.49 -2.00
CA LEU A 157 -28.67 -17.51 -0.89
C LEU A 157 -29.66 -18.65 -1.01
N LEU A 158 -30.05 -19.02 -2.22
CA LEU A 158 -30.99 -20.08 -2.51
C LEU A 158 -30.41 -21.05 -3.53
N VAL A 159 -30.76 -22.29 -3.38
CA VAL A 159 -30.43 -23.36 -4.30
C VAL A 159 -31.70 -23.93 -4.86
N ASP A 160 -31.79 -24.17 -6.15
CA ASP A 160 -32.91 -24.82 -6.82
C ASP A 160 -32.36 -25.88 -7.79
N THR A 161 -33.19 -26.81 -8.19
CA THR A 161 -32.85 -27.86 -9.14
C THR A 161 -33.60 -27.68 -10.41
N VAL A 162 -32.95 -27.23 -11.47
CA VAL A 162 -33.52 -27.10 -12.82
C VAL A 162 -32.77 -28.06 -13.74
N GLU A 163 -33.48 -29.01 -14.33
CA GLU A 163 -32.88 -30.07 -15.14
C GLU A 163 -32.24 -29.55 -16.44
N GLU A 164 -32.70 -28.41 -16.94
CA GLU A 164 -32.26 -27.79 -18.21
C GLU A 164 -30.95 -27.00 -18.09
N LEU A 165 -30.51 -26.62 -16.85
CA LEU A 165 -29.33 -25.82 -16.61
C LEU A 165 -28.20 -26.69 -16.10
N GLU A 166 -26.97 -26.24 -16.39
CA GLU A 166 -25.75 -26.84 -15.83
C GLU A 166 -25.66 -26.59 -14.32
N ASP A 167 -24.85 -27.39 -13.65
CA ASP A 167 -24.56 -27.26 -12.23
C ASP A 167 -23.78 -25.96 -11.97
N ASP A 168 -24.01 -25.30 -10.82
CA ASP A 168 -23.41 -24.02 -10.44
C ASP A 168 -23.72 -22.83 -11.39
N VAL A 169 -24.83 -22.84 -12.11
CA VAL A 169 -25.29 -21.69 -12.92
C VAL A 169 -26.24 -20.81 -12.12
N VAL A 170 -26.10 -19.50 -12.26
CA VAL A 170 -26.99 -18.50 -11.63
C VAL A 170 -28.36 -18.52 -12.35
N ILE A 171 -29.36 -19.00 -11.65
CA ILE A 171 -30.75 -19.04 -12.17
C ILE A 171 -31.34 -17.64 -12.15
N GLU A 172 -31.23 -16.95 -11.03
CA GLU A 172 -31.87 -15.64 -10.81
C GLU A 172 -31.01 -14.79 -9.88
N VAL A 173 -30.95 -13.48 -10.14
CA VAL A 173 -30.33 -12.49 -9.26
C VAL A 173 -31.42 -11.88 -8.38
N LEU A 174 -31.41 -12.27 -7.10
CA LEU A 174 -32.36 -11.79 -6.10
C LEU A 174 -32.08 -10.34 -5.69
N LEU A 175 -30.80 -10.02 -5.54
CA LEU A 175 -30.32 -8.70 -5.20
C LEU A 175 -29.01 -8.43 -5.96
N LYS A 176 -28.95 -7.32 -6.68
CA LYS A 176 -27.79 -6.94 -7.46
C LYS A 176 -26.57 -6.67 -6.59
N GLY A 177 -25.42 -7.12 -7.02
CA GLY A 177 -24.15 -6.78 -6.43
C GLY A 177 -23.57 -5.49 -7.01
N TYR A 178 -22.61 -4.91 -6.29
CA TYR A 178 -21.93 -3.71 -6.75
C TYR A 178 -20.43 -3.78 -6.40
N LYS A 179 -19.61 -3.36 -7.35
CA LYS A 179 -18.18 -3.18 -7.15
C LYS A 179 -17.77 -1.72 -7.38
N LEU A 180 -16.84 -1.22 -6.59
CA LEU A 180 -16.23 0.08 -6.78
C LEU A 180 -14.83 -0.13 -7.34
N LYS A 181 -14.66 0.23 -8.60
CA LYS A 181 -13.40 0.00 -9.34
C LYS A 181 -13.06 -1.50 -9.35
N ASP A 182 -12.06 -1.91 -8.57
CA ASP A 182 -11.57 -3.29 -8.46
C ASP A 182 -12.03 -4.02 -7.17
N ARG A 183 -12.77 -3.35 -6.29
CA ARG A 183 -13.22 -3.91 -5.01
C ARG A 183 -14.73 -4.15 -5.00
N VAL A 184 -15.13 -5.36 -4.65
CA VAL A 184 -16.55 -5.67 -4.40
C VAL A 184 -16.98 -5.00 -3.09
N ILE A 185 -17.98 -4.10 -3.17
CA ILE A 185 -18.59 -3.45 -2.02
C ILE A 185 -19.69 -4.35 -1.44
N ARG A 186 -20.52 -4.90 -2.32
CA ARG A 186 -21.61 -5.80 -1.97
C ARG A 186 -21.67 -6.92 -2.99
N PRO A 187 -21.57 -8.20 -2.60
CA PRO A 187 -21.77 -9.32 -3.51
C PRO A 187 -23.21 -9.37 -3.99
N ALA A 188 -23.42 -9.88 -5.19
CA ALA A 188 -24.77 -10.15 -5.69
C ALA A 188 -25.37 -11.35 -4.95
N SER A 189 -26.61 -11.23 -4.49
CA SER A 189 -27.33 -12.36 -3.89
C SER A 189 -28.06 -13.10 -4.99
N VAL A 190 -27.68 -14.35 -5.20
CA VAL A 190 -28.15 -15.14 -6.34
C VAL A 190 -28.76 -16.46 -5.89
N LYS A 191 -29.62 -17.00 -6.78
CA LYS A 191 -30.16 -18.34 -6.73
C LYS A 191 -29.37 -19.18 -7.74
N ILE A 192 -28.78 -20.29 -7.30
CA ILE A 192 -27.96 -21.16 -8.14
C ILE A 192 -28.65 -22.49 -8.42
N ASN A 193 -28.28 -23.12 -9.52
CA ASN A 193 -28.66 -24.49 -9.83
C ASN A 193 -27.71 -25.46 -9.18
N GLN A 194 -28.25 -26.44 -8.46
CA GLN A 194 -27.48 -27.56 -7.92
C GLN A 194 -28.28 -28.85 -8.15
N LYS A 195 -27.63 -29.77 -8.84
CA LYS A 195 -28.17 -31.11 -9.13
C LYS A 195 -27.71 -32.14 -8.12
#